data_a3dc813ecc6da340ea6976632bd24b81
#
_entry.id   a3dc813ecc6da340ea6976632bd24b81
#
_cell.length_a   1.000
_cell.length_b   1.000
_cell.length_c   1.000
_cell.angle_alpha   90.00
_cell.angle_beta   90.00
_cell.angle_gamma   90.00
#
_symmetry.space_group_name_H-M   'P 1'
#
loop_
_entity.id
_entity.type
_entity.pdbx_description
1 polymer ?
#
loop_
_entity_poly.entity_id
_entity_poly.type
_entity_poly.pdbx_seq_one_letter_code
_entity_poly.pdbx_strand_id
1 'polypeptide(L)'
;MSIGIGEGLALGSAAAWAVGVILARQLGATLPPLALNLMKNGLVLALLAPVVLFLHAGQWPQMPARDIALVLASGVLGIAIADTLYFRALNELGAGRMGVIGNLYSPLVLVMGFLWLDERLGARQWLGFGLVGLGVLLVSRPPSEWRTQPAHTLRGVLIGMGAIALMAIAIVMVKRILEEQPLLWITLLRLAGAVGGLLLIAAWPAMRRHRAFDARQVPWRRLILAALIGQGLSMVFWLGGYKYTSASVAAILNESASVFLVILAALWLREPLGRRGVVGVLLTFSGIACMLLGRATP
;
A
#
# COMPACT_ATOMS: atom_id res chain seq x y z
N MET A 1 -20.37 4.82 -19.46
CA MET A 1 -19.96 4.32 -18.13
C MET A 1 -18.79 5.15 -17.67
N SER A 2 -18.96 6.04 -16.72
CA SER A 2 -17.85 6.83 -16.17
C SER A 2 -17.32 6.11 -14.94
N ILE A 3 -16.07 5.62 -15.01
CA ILE A 3 -15.30 5.24 -13.84
C ILE A 3 -15.18 6.51 -12.99
N GLY A 4 -15.57 6.48 -11.73
CA GLY A 4 -15.40 7.64 -10.86
C GLY A 4 -13.93 7.93 -10.59
N ILE A 5 -13.64 9.17 -10.21
CA ILE A 5 -12.26 9.60 -9.92
C ILE A 5 -11.63 8.70 -8.86
N GLY A 6 -12.38 8.34 -7.80
CA GLY A 6 -11.86 7.51 -6.71
C GLY A 6 -11.43 6.11 -7.17
N GLU A 7 -12.24 5.45 -7.99
CA GLU A 7 -11.92 4.13 -8.52
C GLU A 7 -10.75 4.17 -9.50
N GLY A 8 -10.71 5.19 -10.37
CA GLY A 8 -9.60 5.41 -11.28
C GLY A 8 -8.28 5.59 -10.51
N LEU A 9 -8.30 6.39 -9.44
CA LEU A 9 -7.13 6.60 -8.57
C LEU A 9 -6.74 5.32 -7.83
N ALA A 10 -7.69 4.54 -7.32
CA ALA A 10 -7.39 3.27 -6.66
C ALA A 10 -6.70 2.27 -7.60
N LEU A 11 -7.20 2.12 -8.83
CA LEU A 11 -6.57 1.27 -9.85
C LEU A 11 -5.20 1.81 -10.30
N GLY A 12 -5.09 3.12 -10.50
CA GLY A 12 -3.82 3.78 -10.82
C GLY A 12 -2.77 3.60 -9.72
N SER A 13 -3.20 3.66 -8.46
CA SER A 13 -2.35 3.35 -7.31
C SER A 13 -1.83 1.92 -7.36
N ALA A 14 -2.71 0.95 -7.60
CA ALA A 14 -2.36 -0.46 -7.69
C ALA A 14 -1.30 -0.71 -8.79
N ALA A 15 -1.47 -0.09 -9.96
CA ALA A 15 -0.51 -0.18 -11.06
C ALA A 15 0.83 0.50 -10.73
N ALA A 16 0.80 1.72 -10.19
CA ALA A 16 2.01 2.46 -9.80
C ALA A 16 2.79 1.72 -8.69
N TRP A 17 2.07 1.15 -7.71
CA TRP A 17 2.68 0.36 -6.64
C TRP A 17 3.34 -0.92 -7.20
N ALA A 18 2.70 -1.62 -8.12
CA ALA A 18 3.28 -2.80 -8.76
C ALA A 18 4.59 -2.48 -9.50
N VAL A 19 4.66 -1.33 -10.21
CA VAL A 19 5.92 -0.83 -10.80
C VAL A 19 6.96 -0.55 -9.71
N GLY A 20 6.55 0.12 -8.63
CA GLY A 20 7.41 0.42 -7.48
C GLY A 20 8.00 -0.83 -6.83
N VAL A 21 7.21 -1.90 -6.67
CA VAL A 21 7.65 -3.19 -6.12
C VAL A 21 8.73 -3.83 -6.99
N ILE A 22 8.55 -3.84 -8.31
CA ILE A 22 9.57 -4.37 -9.24
C ILE A 22 10.89 -3.60 -9.09
N LEU A 23 10.82 -2.27 -9.02
CA LEU A 23 12.01 -1.43 -8.83
C LEU A 23 12.64 -1.65 -7.44
N ALA A 24 11.82 -1.73 -6.38
CA ALA A 24 12.27 -1.92 -5.01
C ALA A 24 12.89 -3.30 -4.76
N ARG A 25 12.40 -4.35 -5.45
CA ARG A 25 12.96 -5.72 -5.36
C ARG A 25 14.46 -5.75 -5.67
N GLN A 26 14.90 -4.91 -6.60
CA GLN A 26 16.32 -4.78 -6.96
C GLN A 26 17.14 -3.97 -5.94
N LEU A 27 16.47 -3.16 -5.09
CA LEU A 27 17.10 -2.34 -4.05
C LEU A 27 17.30 -3.12 -2.74
N GLY A 28 16.47 -4.13 -2.49
CA GLY A 28 16.52 -4.92 -1.25
C GLY A 28 17.82 -5.68 -1.02
N ALA A 29 18.63 -5.89 -2.07
CA ALA A 29 19.95 -6.50 -1.96
C ALA A 29 21.00 -5.53 -1.37
N THR A 30 20.78 -4.22 -1.45
CA THR A 30 21.76 -3.18 -1.05
C THR A 30 21.30 -2.34 0.14
N LEU A 31 20.01 -2.31 0.43
CA LEU A 31 19.43 -1.47 1.49
C LEU A 31 18.66 -2.31 2.52
N PRO A 32 18.95 -2.15 3.83
CA PRO A 32 18.11 -2.70 4.88
C PRO A 32 16.68 -2.12 4.83
N PRO A 33 15.64 -2.87 5.28
CA PRO A 33 14.24 -2.43 5.23
C PRO A 33 13.99 -1.04 5.82
N LEU A 34 14.56 -0.75 6.98
CA LEU A 34 14.40 0.54 7.66
C LEU A 34 15.03 1.69 6.84
N ALA A 35 16.24 1.48 6.30
CA ALA A 35 16.91 2.49 5.48
C ALA A 35 16.15 2.73 4.17
N LEU A 36 15.71 1.66 3.49
CA LEU A 36 14.90 1.76 2.27
C LEU A 36 13.60 2.54 2.52
N ASN A 37 12.89 2.23 3.62
CA ASN A 37 11.64 2.89 3.98
C ASN A 37 11.86 4.37 4.29
N LEU A 38 12.90 4.70 5.08
CA LEU A 38 13.25 6.07 5.41
C LEU A 38 13.64 6.88 4.16
N MET A 39 14.48 6.31 3.29
CA MET A 39 14.96 7.01 2.08
C MET A 39 13.83 7.26 1.08
N LYS A 40 12.95 6.28 0.83
CA LYS A 40 11.79 6.45 -0.06
C LYS A 40 10.87 7.56 0.45
N ASN A 41 10.44 7.46 1.71
CA ASN A 41 9.48 8.41 2.28
C ASN A 41 10.12 9.79 2.50
N GLY A 42 11.38 9.85 2.91
CA GLY A 42 12.13 11.10 3.07
C GLY A 42 12.29 11.86 1.75
N LEU A 43 12.61 11.15 0.65
CA LEU A 43 12.72 11.76 -0.67
C LEU A 43 11.36 12.31 -1.14
N VAL A 44 10.29 11.53 -0.99
CA VAL A 44 8.94 11.99 -1.37
C VAL A 44 8.50 13.17 -0.51
N LEU A 45 8.76 13.14 0.79
CA LEU A 45 8.48 14.26 1.69
C LEU A 45 9.24 15.52 1.27
N ALA A 46 10.53 15.40 0.99
CA ALA A 46 11.38 16.54 0.58
C ALA A 46 10.91 17.18 -0.74
N LEU A 47 10.37 16.39 -1.65
CA LEU A 47 9.84 16.90 -2.92
C LEU A 47 8.40 17.41 -2.81
N LEU A 48 7.57 16.75 -2.02
CA LEU A 48 6.15 17.11 -1.86
C LEU A 48 5.97 18.33 -0.96
N ALA A 49 6.79 18.47 0.10
CA ALA A 49 6.64 19.55 1.06
C ALA A 49 6.70 20.95 0.42
N PRO A 50 7.72 21.33 -0.37
CA PRO A 50 7.77 22.65 -0.98
C PRO A 50 6.58 22.90 -1.92
N VAL A 51 6.14 21.88 -2.67
CA VAL A 51 4.97 21.99 -3.57
C VAL A 51 3.70 22.27 -2.78
N VAL A 52 3.43 21.49 -1.74
CA VAL A 52 2.22 21.64 -0.94
C VAL A 52 2.24 22.95 -0.16
N LEU A 53 3.38 23.32 0.41
CA LEU A 53 3.54 24.59 1.13
C LEU A 53 3.33 25.79 0.21
N PHE A 54 3.83 25.74 -1.03
CA PHE A 54 3.61 26.77 -2.04
C PHE A 54 2.15 26.85 -2.47
N LEU A 55 1.49 25.71 -2.73
CA LEU A 55 0.06 25.68 -3.12
C LEU A 55 -0.87 26.23 -2.04
N HIS A 56 -0.49 26.14 -0.77
CA HIS A 56 -1.28 26.63 0.36
C HIS A 56 -0.71 27.92 0.98
N ALA A 57 0.23 28.58 0.28
CA ALA A 57 0.82 29.83 0.76
C ALA A 57 -0.26 30.90 0.94
N GLY A 58 -0.46 31.35 2.18
CA GLY A 58 -1.48 32.34 2.55
C GLY A 58 -2.86 31.78 2.95
N GLN A 59 -3.15 30.50 2.71
CA GLN A 59 -4.41 29.88 3.11
C GLN A 59 -4.16 28.44 3.61
N TRP A 60 -3.66 28.31 4.83
CA TRP A 60 -3.42 27.01 5.45
C TRP A 60 -4.74 26.29 5.76
N PRO A 61 -4.87 25.00 5.40
CA PRO A 61 -6.05 24.22 5.76
C PRO A 61 -6.26 24.24 7.27
N GLN A 62 -7.44 24.71 7.69
CA GLN A 62 -7.77 24.75 9.10
C GLN A 62 -8.16 23.36 9.57
N MET A 63 -7.43 22.82 10.53
CA MET A 63 -7.67 21.50 11.11
C MET A 63 -7.56 21.57 12.63
N PRO A 64 -8.47 20.91 13.36
CA PRO A 64 -8.31 20.71 14.79
C PRO A 64 -6.99 20.00 15.12
N ALA A 65 -6.35 20.35 16.22
CA ALA A 65 -5.10 19.72 16.65
C ALA A 65 -5.24 18.19 16.80
N ARG A 66 -6.42 17.70 17.19
CA ARG A 66 -6.75 16.29 17.26
C ARG A 66 -6.61 15.61 15.89
N ASP A 67 -7.13 16.22 14.84
CA ASP A 67 -7.14 15.63 13.49
C ASP A 67 -5.72 15.63 12.90
N ILE A 68 -4.94 16.70 13.15
CA ILE A 68 -3.52 16.73 12.79
C ILE A 68 -2.78 15.59 13.50
N ALA A 69 -3.00 15.40 14.80
CA ALA A 69 -2.37 14.32 15.57
C ALA A 69 -2.77 12.93 15.03
N LEU A 70 -4.05 12.73 14.68
CA LEU A 70 -4.53 11.47 14.08
C LEU A 70 -3.88 11.20 12.73
N VAL A 71 -3.74 12.21 11.87
CA VAL A 71 -3.11 12.09 10.56
C VAL A 71 -1.62 11.76 10.70
N LEU A 72 -0.89 12.46 11.58
CA LEU A 72 0.51 12.16 11.89
C LEU A 72 0.66 10.74 12.45
N ALA A 73 -0.18 10.37 13.44
CA ALA A 73 -0.19 9.03 14.04
C ALA A 73 -0.47 7.95 13.00
N SER A 74 -1.38 8.19 12.03
CA SER A 74 -1.64 7.26 10.94
C SER A 74 -0.42 7.06 10.03
N GLY A 75 0.39 8.09 9.83
CA GLY A 75 1.68 8.01 9.14
C GLY A 75 2.68 7.15 9.91
N VAL A 76 2.78 7.35 11.23
CA VAL A 76 3.65 6.53 12.10
C VAL A 76 3.20 5.07 12.08
N LEU A 77 1.91 4.80 12.30
CA LEU A 77 1.38 3.43 12.36
C LEU A 77 1.46 2.73 11.01
N GLY A 78 0.93 3.36 9.95
CA GLY A 78 0.76 2.72 8.65
C GLY A 78 2.03 2.68 7.80
N ILE A 79 2.95 3.61 7.98
CA ILE A 79 4.16 3.72 7.16
C ILE A 79 5.41 3.42 7.99
N ALA A 80 5.64 4.11 9.12
CA ALA A 80 6.87 3.89 9.86
C ALA A 80 6.91 2.49 10.49
N ILE A 81 5.85 2.06 11.16
CA ILE A 81 5.79 0.77 11.84
C ILE A 81 5.36 -0.33 10.88
N ALA A 82 4.19 -0.18 10.25
CA ALA A 82 3.60 -1.26 9.46
C ALA A 82 4.45 -1.62 8.23
N ASP A 83 4.93 -0.64 7.42
CA ASP A 83 5.80 -0.95 6.28
C ASP A 83 7.13 -1.57 6.72
N THR A 84 7.69 -1.13 7.84
CA THR A 84 8.94 -1.72 8.37
C THR A 84 8.72 -3.17 8.79
N LEU A 85 7.60 -3.48 9.45
CA LEU A 85 7.19 -4.85 9.78
C LEU A 85 6.89 -5.66 8.52
N TYR A 86 6.23 -5.05 7.54
CA TYR A 86 5.95 -5.66 6.24
C TYR A 86 7.23 -6.09 5.54
N PHE A 87 8.21 -5.20 5.40
CA PHE A 87 9.50 -5.52 4.77
C PHE A 87 10.28 -6.56 5.57
N ARG A 88 10.16 -6.55 6.90
CA ARG A 88 10.74 -7.60 7.73
C ARG A 88 10.08 -8.96 7.47
N ALA A 89 8.76 -9.04 7.48
CA ALA A 89 8.01 -10.24 7.17
C ALA A 89 8.31 -10.73 5.74
N LEU A 90 8.41 -9.81 4.78
CA LEU A 90 8.78 -10.10 3.40
C LEU A 90 10.16 -10.76 3.30
N ASN A 91 11.13 -10.31 4.08
CA ASN A 91 12.46 -10.90 4.12
C ASN A 91 12.48 -12.27 4.82
N GLU A 92 11.64 -12.47 5.86
CA GLU A 92 11.56 -13.75 6.59
C GLU A 92 10.74 -14.82 5.81
N LEU A 93 9.67 -14.43 5.12
CA LEU A 93 8.72 -15.34 4.46
C LEU A 93 8.93 -15.49 2.95
N GLY A 94 9.55 -14.49 2.33
CA GLY A 94 9.58 -14.34 0.88
C GLY A 94 8.30 -13.72 0.31
N ALA A 95 8.40 -13.24 -0.95
CA ALA A 95 7.34 -12.48 -1.60
C ALA A 95 6.02 -13.24 -1.78
N GLY A 96 6.09 -14.54 -2.08
CA GLY A 96 4.89 -15.35 -2.31
C GLY A 96 4.02 -15.51 -1.06
N ARG A 97 4.63 -15.82 0.11
CA ARG A 97 3.91 -15.96 1.38
C ARG A 97 3.37 -14.60 1.86
N MET A 98 4.19 -13.56 1.74
CA MET A 98 3.78 -12.22 2.13
C MET A 98 2.65 -11.68 1.23
N GLY A 99 2.63 -12.04 -0.05
CA GLY A 99 1.53 -11.73 -0.96
C GLY A 99 0.20 -12.35 -0.51
N VAL A 100 0.22 -13.62 -0.05
CA VAL A 100 -0.99 -14.27 0.51
C VAL A 100 -1.48 -13.55 1.78
N ILE A 101 -0.56 -13.17 2.68
CA ILE A 101 -0.90 -12.43 3.91
C ILE A 101 -1.43 -11.03 3.55
N GLY A 102 -0.87 -10.39 2.52
CA GLY A 102 -1.32 -9.11 2.01
C GLY A 102 -2.81 -9.09 1.64
N ASN A 103 -3.35 -10.20 1.14
CA ASN A 103 -4.77 -10.32 0.78
C ASN A 103 -5.73 -10.21 1.98
N LEU A 104 -5.22 -10.20 3.22
CA LEU A 104 -6.04 -9.90 4.40
C LEU A 104 -6.37 -8.41 4.52
N TYR A 105 -5.71 -7.54 3.74
CA TYR A 105 -5.90 -6.09 3.84
C TYR A 105 -7.33 -5.68 3.52
N SER A 106 -7.87 -6.09 2.36
CA SER A 106 -9.25 -5.74 2.00
C SER A 106 -10.29 -6.27 2.99
N PRO A 107 -10.27 -7.56 3.41
CA PRO A 107 -11.19 -8.05 4.45
C PRO A 107 -11.12 -7.23 5.73
N LEU A 108 -9.93 -6.85 6.20
CA LEU A 108 -9.76 -6.02 7.39
C LEU A 108 -10.36 -4.62 7.20
N VAL A 109 -10.09 -3.97 6.06
CA VAL A 109 -10.67 -2.65 5.76
C VAL A 109 -12.20 -2.75 5.64
N LEU A 110 -12.74 -3.82 5.02
CA LEU A 110 -14.19 -4.04 4.93
C LEU A 110 -14.83 -4.14 6.32
N VAL A 111 -14.26 -4.96 7.19
CA VAL A 111 -14.79 -5.13 8.56
C VAL A 111 -14.72 -3.80 9.32
N MET A 112 -13.61 -3.08 9.23
CA MET A 112 -13.46 -1.77 9.87
C MET A 112 -14.35 -0.70 9.24
N GLY A 113 -14.52 -0.71 7.92
CA GLY A 113 -15.43 0.16 7.19
C GLY A 113 -16.88 -0.03 7.64
N PHE A 114 -17.31 -1.28 7.80
CA PHE A 114 -18.63 -1.59 8.35
C PHE A 114 -18.79 -1.14 9.81
N LEU A 115 -17.79 -1.38 10.68
CA LEU A 115 -17.88 -1.09 12.11
C LEU A 115 -17.73 0.40 12.45
N TRP A 116 -16.89 1.15 11.73
CA TRP A 116 -16.51 2.53 12.09
C TRP A 116 -16.90 3.60 11.09
N LEU A 117 -17.19 3.21 9.85
CA LEU A 117 -17.55 4.14 8.78
C LEU A 117 -18.99 4.00 8.30
N ASP A 118 -19.74 3.02 8.86
CA ASP A 118 -21.10 2.65 8.43
C ASP A 118 -21.22 2.27 6.95
N GLU A 119 -20.09 1.81 6.35
CA GLU A 119 -20.07 1.39 4.95
C GLU A 119 -20.76 0.04 4.77
N ARG A 120 -21.63 -0.04 3.76
CA ARG A 120 -22.31 -1.30 3.38
C ARG A 120 -22.08 -1.58 1.90
N LEU A 121 -21.63 -2.79 1.61
CA LEU A 121 -21.49 -3.24 0.24
C LEU A 121 -22.79 -3.76 -0.30
N GLY A 122 -23.15 -3.35 -1.52
CA GLY A 122 -24.26 -3.95 -2.27
C GLY A 122 -23.92 -5.35 -2.78
N ALA A 123 -24.94 -6.11 -3.20
CA ALA A 123 -24.76 -7.51 -3.67
C ALA A 123 -23.75 -7.63 -4.82
N ARG A 124 -23.75 -6.70 -5.77
CA ARG A 124 -22.77 -6.68 -6.88
C ARG A 124 -21.35 -6.40 -6.41
N GLN A 125 -21.19 -5.57 -5.39
CA GLN A 125 -19.87 -5.30 -4.80
C GLN A 125 -19.34 -6.51 -4.04
N TRP A 126 -20.21 -7.25 -3.34
CA TRP A 126 -19.86 -8.55 -2.72
C TRP A 126 -19.43 -9.60 -3.77
N LEU A 127 -20.16 -9.69 -4.88
CA LEU A 127 -19.78 -10.57 -5.99
C LEU A 127 -18.41 -10.15 -6.57
N GLY A 128 -18.23 -8.85 -6.81
CA GLY A 128 -16.95 -8.30 -7.29
C GLY A 128 -15.80 -8.57 -6.32
N PHE A 129 -16.01 -8.40 -5.00
CA PHE A 129 -15.03 -8.76 -3.97
C PHE A 129 -14.63 -10.23 -4.03
N GLY A 130 -15.61 -11.14 -4.14
CA GLY A 130 -15.35 -12.58 -4.27
C GLY A 130 -14.54 -12.91 -5.53
N LEU A 131 -14.87 -12.32 -6.67
CA LEU A 131 -14.14 -12.53 -7.94
C LEU A 131 -12.73 -11.97 -7.89
N VAL A 132 -12.52 -10.75 -7.35
CA VAL A 132 -11.19 -10.16 -7.15
C VAL A 132 -10.36 -11.04 -6.22
N GLY A 133 -10.92 -11.43 -5.06
CA GLY A 133 -10.23 -12.29 -4.10
C GLY A 133 -9.80 -13.63 -4.68
N LEU A 134 -10.71 -14.32 -5.40
CA LEU A 134 -10.39 -15.56 -6.09
C LEU A 134 -9.32 -15.37 -7.17
N GLY A 135 -9.42 -14.30 -7.96
CA GLY A 135 -8.43 -13.98 -8.98
C GLY A 135 -7.05 -13.74 -8.39
N VAL A 136 -6.97 -12.93 -7.33
CA VAL A 136 -5.73 -12.64 -6.61
C VAL A 136 -5.14 -13.91 -5.97
N LEU A 137 -5.95 -14.77 -5.35
CA LEU A 137 -5.50 -16.04 -4.78
C LEU A 137 -4.93 -16.99 -5.85
N LEU A 138 -5.52 -17.01 -7.06
CA LEU A 138 -5.02 -17.83 -8.17
C LEU A 138 -3.68 -17.32 -8.71
N VAL A 139 -3.49 -16.00 -8.72
CA VAL A 139 -2.26 -15.34 -9.16
C VAL A 139 -1.16 -15.44 -8.11
N SER A 140 -1.50 -15.24 -6.84
CA SER A 140 -0.57 -15.20 -5.69
C SER A 140 -0.25 -16.60 -5.16
N ARG A 141 0.32 -17.49 -5.98
CA ARG A 141 0.66 -18.84 -5.54
C ARG A 141 1.79 -18.84 -4.51
N PRO A 142 1.65 -19.63 -3.42
CA PRO A 142 2.79 -19.98 -2.60
C PRO A 142 3.75 -20.86 -3.41
N PRO A 143 5.08 -20.60 -3.36
CA PRO A 143 6.07 -21.50 -3.93
C PRO A 143 5.94 -22.90 -3.31
N SER A 144 6.29 -23.95 -4.06
CA SER A 144 6.27 -25.36 -3.63
C SER A 144 7.12 -25.64 -2.37
N GLU A 145 7.99 -24.71 -1.99
CA GLU A 145 8.92 -24.77 -0.85
C GLU A 145 8.31 -24.49 0.52
N TRP A 146 6.99 -24.36 0.64
CA TRP A 146 6.30 -24.16 1.93
C TRP A 146 6.58 -25.26 2.96
N ARG A 147 7.21 -26.36 2.56
CA ARG A 147 7.34 -27.58 3.36
C ARG A 147 8.55 -27.63 4.31
N THR A 148 9.50 -26.68 4.28
CA THR A 148 10.83 -26.95 4.84
C THR A 148 11.27 -26.19 6.10
N GLN A 149 10.52 -25.21 6.65
CA GLN A 149 10.94 -24.56 7.92
C GLN A 149 9.76 -24.07 8.78
N PRO A 150 9.31 -24.81 9.83
CA PRO A 150 8.10 -24.46 10.59
C PRO A 150 8.24 -23.27 11.55
N ALA A 151 9.34 -23.14 12.30
CA ALA A 151 9.42 -22.19 13.43
C ALA A 151 9.60 -20.71 13.02
N HIS A 152 10.45 -20.43 12.04
CA HIS A 152 10.64 -19.07 11.52
C HIS A 152 9.42 -18.59 10.73
N THR A 153 8.64 -19.51 10.19
CA THR A 153 7.43 -19.24 9.40
C THR A 153 6.33 -18.63 10.25
N LEU A 154 6.05 -19.15 11.45
CA LEU A 154 4.96 -18.63 12.31
C LEU A 154 5.23 -17.18 12.77
N ARG A 155 6.46 -16.88 13.19
CA ARG A 155 6.85 -15.52 13.57
C ARG A 155 6.68 -14.55 12.41
N GLY A 156 7.18 -14.90 11.22
CA GLY A 156 7.04 -14.07 10.02
C GLY A 156 5.58 -13.86 9.65
N VAL A 157 4.73 -14.88 9.75
CA VAL A 157 3.27 -14.78 9.51
C VAL A 157 2.62 -13.82 10.50
N LEU A 158 2.89 -13.93 11.79
CA LEU A 158 2.33 -13.02 12.82
C LEU A 158 2.78 -11.57 12.61
N ILE A 159 4.06 -11.36 12.28
CA ILE A 159 4.59 -10.03 11.95
C ILE A 159 3.89 -9.46 10.70
N GLY A 160 3.73 -10.27 9.65
CA GLY A 160 3.06 -9.89 8.43
C GLY A 160 1.58 -9.54 8.64
N MET A 161 0.84 -10.38 9.37
CA MET A 161 -0.55 -10.11 9.73
C MET A 161 -0.68 -8.83 10.56
N GLY A 162 0.21 -8.63 11.55
CA GLY A 162 0.25 -7.41 12.36
C GLY A 162 0.53 -6.17 11.50
N ALA A 163 1.45 -6.25 10.53
CA ALA A 163 1.73 -5.18 9.59
C ALA A 163 0.48 -4.80 8.78
N ILE A 164 -0.19 -5.78 8.18
CA ILE A 164 -1.41 -5.58 7.39
C ILE A 164 -2.54 -5.00 8.24
N ALA A 165 -2.71 -5.48 9.47
CA ALA A 165 -3.71 -4.94 10.40
C ALA A 165 -3.43 -3.47 10.74
N LEU A 166 -2.18 -3.11 11.03
CA LEU A 166 -1.78 -1.72 11.30
C LEU A 166 -2.00 -0.81 10.08
N MET A 167 -1.74 -1.29 8.86
CA MET A 167 -2.03 -0.54 7.63
C MET A 167 -3.52 -0.27 7.49
N ALA A 168 -4.38 -1.27 7.73
CA ALA A 168 -5.83 -1.13 7.65
C ALA A 168 -6.36 -0.16 8.72
N ILE A 169 -5.91 -0.28 9.97
CA ILE A 169 -6.25 0.67 11.04
C ILE A 169 -5.85 2.09 10.66
N ALA A 170 -4.61 2.27 10.18
CA ALA A 170 -4.06 3.58 9.87
C ALA A 170 -4.84 4.34 8.78
N ILE A 171 -5.41 3.64 7.79
CA ILE A 171 -6.20 4.32 6.74
C ILE A 171 -7.63 4.58 7.19
N VAL A 172 -8.26 3.62 7.85
CA VAL A 172 -9.65 3.78 8.33
C VAL A 172 -9.74 4.90 9.37
N MET A 173 -8.73 5.02 10.24
CA MET A 173 -8.62 6.06 11.27
C MET A 173 -8.67 7.49 10.68
N VAL A 174 -8.14 7.70 9.48
CA VAL A 174 -8.08 9.04 8.86
C VAL A 174 -9.08 9.23 7.73
N LYS A 175 -9.90 8.23 7.42
CA LYS A 175 -10.78 8.24 6.25
C LYS A 175 -11.71 9.46 6.24
N ARG A 176 -12.41 9.77 7.34
CA ARG A 176 -13.31 10.92 7.45
C ARG A 176 -12.56 12.26 7.30
N ILE A 177 -11.39 12.39 7.94
CA ILE A 177 -10.55 13.59 7.82
C ILE A 177 -10.06 13.76 6.37
N LEU A 178 -9.69 12.65 5.71
CA LEU A 178 -9.24 12.66 4.33
C LEU A 178 -10.34 13.12 3.35
N GLU A 179 -11.61 12.80 3.61
CA GLU A 179 -12.75 13.24 2.80
C GLU A 179 -12.94 14.76 2.85
N GLU A 180 -12.75 15.36 4.01
CA GLU A 180 -13.00 16.79 4.25
C GLU A 180 -11.81 17.68 3.86
N GLN A 181 -10.59 17.19 4.01
CA GLN A 181 -9.37 17.99 3.89
C GLN A 181 -8.67 17.82 2.51
N PRO A 182 -7.86 18.79 2.06
CA PRO A 182 -7.11 18.68 0.80
C PRO A 182 -6.22 17.45 0.76
N LEU A 183 -6.29 16.66 -0.33
CA LEU A 183 -5.58 15.40 -0.49
C LEU A 183 -4.06 15.52 -0.27
N LEU A 184 -3.43 16.49 -0.92
CA LEU A 184 -1.99 16.68 -0.83
C LEU A 184 -1.55 17.13 0.56
N TRP A 185 -2.38 17.88 1.27
CA TRP A 185 -2.11 18.28 2.66
C TRP A 185 -2.11 17.09 3.60
N ILE A 186 -3.12 16.23 3.52
CA ILE A 186 -3.16 14.98 4.30
C ILE A 186 -2.00 14.06 3.94
N THR A 187 -1.66 13.96 2.63
CA THR A 187 -0.49 13.18 2.18
C THR A 187 0.80 13.70 2.83
N LEU A 188 1.00 15.04 2.83
CA LEU A 188 2.15 15.68 3.45
C LEU A 188 2.25 15.37 4.94
N LEU A 189 1.16 15.56 5.70
CA LEU A 189 1.12 15.30 7.13
C LEU A 189 1.38 13.81 7.45
N ARG A 190 0.79 12.89 6.69
CA ARG A 190 1.05 11.45 6.86
C ARG A 190 2.52 11.10 6.61
N LEU A 191 3.13 11.67 5.55
CA LEU A 191 4.56 11.49 5.26
C LEU A 191 5.44 12.10 6.34
N ALA A 192 5.08 13.29 6.86
CA ALA A 192 5.82 13.92 7.96
C ALA A 192 5.79 13.04 9.23
N GLY A 193 4.62 12.52 9.59
CA GLY A 193 4.48 11.55 10.68
C GLY A 193 5.30 10.28 10.45
N ALA A 194 5.25 9.73 9.24
CA ALA A 194 6.01 8.54 8.85
C ALA A 194 7.52 8.76 8.96
N VAL A 195 8.04 9.84 8.38
CA VAL A 195 9.48 10.15 8.40
C VAL A 195 9.93 10.46 9.83
N GLY A 196 9.14 11.24 10.60
CA GLY A 196 9.40 11.49 12.01
C GLY A 196 9.47 10.19 12.83
N GLY A 197 8.50 9.30 12.67
CA GLY A 197 8.51 7.98 13.31
C GLY A 197 9.69 7.11 12.88
N LEU A 198 10.03 7.07 11.59
CA LEU A 198 11.19 6.35 11.08
C LEU A 198 12.52 6.90 11.61
N LEU A 199 12.65 8.22 11.75
CA LEU A 199 13.83 8.84 12.34
C LEU A 199 13.96 8.49 13.81
N LEU A 200 12.85 8.49 14.58
CA LEU A 200 12.85 8.07 15.99
C LEU A 200 13.25 6.60 16.11
N ILE A 201 12.69 5.70 15.29
CA ILE A 201 13.06 4.29 15.26
C ILE A 201 14.55 4.14 14.89
N ALA A 202 15.01 4.87 13.87
CA ALA A 202 16.40 4.81 13.44
C ALA A 202 17.38 5.39 14.46
N ALA A 203 16.97 6.36 15.27
CA ALA A 203 17.76 6.92 16.35
C ALA A 203 18.00 5.92 17.51
N TRP A 204 17.10 4.92 17.66
CA TRP A 204 17.21 3.93 18.72
C TRP A 204 18.51 3.10 18.62
N PRO A 205 19.32 2.98 19.70
CA PRO A 205 20.62 2.33 19.64
C PRO A 205 20.59 0.89 19.09
N ALA A 206 19.54 0.11 19.44
CA ALA A 206 19.36 -1.26 18.97
C ALA A 206 19.13 -1.36 17.44
N MET A 207 18.72 -0.26 16.79
CA MET A 207 18.43 -0.23 15.34
C MET A 207 19.63 0.19 14.49
N ARG A 208 20.79 0.48 15.09
CA ARG A 208 22.00 0.92 14.36
C ARG A 208 22.39 -0.03 13.22
N ARG A 209 22.36 -1.34 13.48
CA ARG A 209 22.68 -2.37 12.47
C ARG A 209 21.66 -2.43 11.33
N HIS A 210 20.39 -2.10 11.57
CA HIS A 210 19.29 -2.15 10.59
C HIS A 210 19.21 -0.89 9.71
N ARG A 211 20.04 0.12 9.95
CA ARG A 211 20.12 1.34 9.14
C ARG A 211 21.45 1.49 8.41
N ALA A 212 22.46 0.67 8.75
CA ALA A 212 23.80 0.76 8.17
C ALA A 212 23.78 0.25 6.72
N PHE A 213 24.20 1.06 5.78
CA PHE A 213 24.39 0.72 4.37
C PHE A 213 25.53 1.54 3.78
N ASP A 214 26.14 1.04 2.71
CA ASP A 214 27.14 1.78 1.96
C ASP A 214 26.47 2.63 0.86
N ALA A 215 26.47 3.95 1.02
CA ALA A 215 25.85 4.88 0.08
C ALA A 215 26.42 4.80 -1.34
N ARG A 216 27.67 4.31 -1.49
CA ARG A 216 28.33 4.14 -2.80
C ARG A 216 27.75 2.99 -3.61
N GLN A 217 27.17 1.99 -2.92
CA GLN A 217 26.58 0.81 -3.54
C GLN A 217 25.08 1.00 -3.88
N VAL A 218 24.48 2.11 -3.45
CA VAL A 218 23.07 2.39 -3.69
C VAL A 218 22.84 2.77 -5.15
N PRO A 219 21.99 2.06 -5.88
CA PRO A 219 21.62 2.45 -7.24
C PRO A 219 20.62 3.62 -7.23
N TRP A 220 21.12 4.82 -7.01
CA TRP A 220 20.34 6.05 -6.78
C TRP A 220 19.22 6.29 -7.81
N ARG A 221 19.50 6.06 -9.11
CA ARG A 221 18.48 6.21 -10.16
C ARG A 221 17.26 5.33 -9.91
N ARG A 222 17.49 4.07 -9.51
CA ARG A 222 16.40 3.12 -9.20
C ARG A 222 15.68 3.50 -7.92
N LEU A 223 16.40 3.96 -6.90
CA LEU A 223 15.82 4.44 -5.66
C LEU A 223 14.91 5.64 -5.90
N ILE A 224 15.35 6.62 -6.69
CA ILE A 224 14.56 7.81 -7.04
C ILE A 224 13.29 7.40 -7.80
N LEU A 225 13.41 6.56 -8.82
CA LEU A 225 12.24 6.07 -9.56
C LEU A 225 11.27 5.26 -8.68
N ALA A 226 11.79 4.38 -7.83
CA ALA A 226 10.97 3.62 -6.88
C ALA A 226 10.28 4.53 -5.86
N ALA A 227 10.95 5.59 -5.40
CA ALA A 227 10.37 6.58 -4.50
C ALA A 227 9.29 7.42 -5.21
N LEU A 228 9.56 7.94 -6.40
CA LEU A 228 8.62 8.82 -7.10
C LEU A 228 7.37 8.06 -7.57
N ILE A 229 7.55 6.89 -8.21
CA ILE A 229 6.44 6.12 -8.77
C ILE A 229 5.81 5.24 -7.71
N GLY A 230 6.62 4.39 -7.06
CA GLY A 230 6.14 3.38 -6.13
C GLY A 230 5.72 3.91 -4.76
N GLN A 231 6.21 5.07 -4.34
CA GLN A 231 5.82 5.70 -3.08
C GLN A 231 5.03 7.00 -3.33
N GLY A 232 5.57 7.96 -4.06
CA GLY A 232 4.95 9.28 -4.22
C GLY A 232 3.65 9.21 -5.01
N LEU A 233 3.73 8.84 -6.28
CA LEU A 233 2.55 8.77 -7.16
C LEU A 233 1.53 7.74 -6.66
N SER A 234 2.00 6.55 -6.32
CA SER A 234 1.14 5.50 -5.78
C SER A 234 0.41 5.93 -4.52
N MET A 235 1.08 6.61 -3.57
CA MET A 235 0.48 7.06 -2.32
C MET A 235 -0.56 8.16 -2.54
N VAL A 236 -0.28 9.14 -3.41
CA VAL A 236 -1.27 10.18 -3.75
C VAL A 236 -2.51 9.56 -4.40
N PHE A 237 -2.32 8.63 -5.32
CA PHE A 237 -3.41 7.91 -5.96
C PHE A 237 -4.17 7.01 -4.97
N TRP A 238 -3.45 6.34 -4.07
CA TRP A 238 -4.03 5.49 -3.03
C TRP A 238 -4.91 6.30 -2.08
N LEU A 239 -4.40 7.39 -1.53
CA LEU A 239 -5.19 8.29 -0.69
C LEU A 239 -6.34 8.93 -1.46
N GLY A 240 -6.13 9.30 -2.73
CA GLY A 240 -7.19 9.80 -3.61
C GLY A 240 -8.30 8.77 -3.83
N GLY A 241 -7.96 7.50 -4.01
CA GLY A 241 -8.91 6.40 -4.03
C GLY A 241 -9.76 6.39 -2.76
N TYR A 242 -9.14 6.41 -1.60
CA TYR A 242 -9.84 6.45 -0.31
C TYR A 242 -10.61 7.75 -0.08
N LYS A 243 -10.16 8.89 -0.63
CA LYS A 243 -10.87 10.16 -0.50
C LYS A 243 -12.19 10.18 -1.28
N TYR A 244 -12.17 9.69 -2.51
CA TYR A 244 -13.26 9.89 -3.47
C TYR A 244 -14.13 8.65 -3.70
N THR A 245 -13.87 7.53 -3.00
CA THR A 245 -14.77 6.38 -2.96
C THR A 245 -14.79 5.77 -1.55
N SER A 246 -15.66 4.78 -1.28
CA SER A 246 -15.69 4.13 0.02
C SER A 246 -14.37 3.40 0.32
N ALA A 247 -14.02 3.29 1.61
CA ALA A 247 -12.79 2.59 2.00
C ALA A 247 -12.80 1.13 1.55
N SER A 248 -13.95 0.49 1.63
CA SER A 248 -14.16 -0.88 1.19
C SER A 248 -13.90 -1.05 -0.31
N VAL A 249 -14.47 -0.19 -1.16
CA VAL A 249 -14.27 -0.23 -2.61
C VAL A 249 -12.81 0.08 -2.97
N ALA A 250 -12.22 1.10 -2.37
CA ALA A 250 -10.81 1.44 -2.59
C ALA A 250 -9.88 0.28 -2.23
N ALA A 251 -10.10 -0.38 -1.08
CA ALA A 251 -9.30 -1.52 -0.64
C ALA A 251 -9.37 -2.69 -1.63
N ILE A 252 -10.59 -3.05 -2.07
CA ILE A 252 -10.78 -4.17 -3.02
C ILE A 252 -10.12 -3.87 -4.37
N LEU A 253 -10.26 -2.64 -4.88
CA LEU A 253 -9.63 -2.24 -6.14
C LEU A 253 -8.09 -2.25 -6.04
N ASN A 254 -7.54 -1.89 -4.89
CA ASN A 254 -6.10 -1.97 -4.66
C ASN A 254 -5.54 -3.41 -4.63
N GLU A 255 -6.36 -4.44 -4.35
CA GLU A 255 -5.93 -5.85 -4.47
C GLU A 255 -5.51 -6.21 -5.90
N SER A 256 -5.98 -5.49 -6.92
CA SER A 256 -5.52 -5.65 -8.30
C SER A 256 -4.03 -5.39 -8.50
N ALA A 257 -3.33 -4.79 -7.52
CA ALA A 257 -1.89 -4.60 -7.54
C ALA A 257 -1.13 -5.92 -7.73
N SER A 258 -1.62 -7.02 -7.13
CA SER A 258 -1.05 -8.36 -7.32
C SER A 258 -1.15 -8.83 -8.78
N VAL A 259 -2.23 -8.48 -9.45
CA VAL A 259 -2.45 -8.81 -10.86
C VAL A 259 -1.58 -7.95 -11.77
N PHE A 260 -1.51 -6.64 -11.51
CA PHE A 260 -0.59 -5.75 -12.21
C PHE A 260 0.86 -6.19 -12.06
N LEU A 261 1.25 -6.64 -10.85
CA LEU A 261 2.60 -7.15 -10.61
C LEU A 261 2.91 -8.37 -11.49
N VAL A 262 1.97 -9.31 -11.61
CA VAL A 262 2.15 -10.52 -12.44
C VAL A 262 2.17 -10.18 -13.94
N ILE A 263 1.30 -9.27 -14.39
CA ILE A 263 1.32 -8.78 -15.77
C ILE A 263 2.66 -8.10 -16.09
N LEU A 264 3.12 -7.22 -15.21
CA LEU A 264 4.39 -6.51 -15.39
C LEU A 264 5.59 -7.48 -15.30
N ALA A 265 5.55 -8.51 -14.45
CA ALA A 265 6.57 -9.55 -14.41
C ALA A 265 6.61 -10.33 -15.73
N ALA A 266 5.46 -10.69 -16.29
CA ALA A 266 5.38 -11.36 -17.58
C ALA A 266 5.92 -10.49 -18.74
N LEU A 267 5.58 -9.21 -18.75
CA LEU A 267 5.98 -8.29 -19.83
C LEU A 267 7.44 -7.83 -19.69
N TRP A 268 7.88 -7.51 -18.48
CA TRP A 268 9.19 -6.90 -18.22
C TRP A 268 10.28 -7.94 -17.92
N LEU A 269 9.94 -8.96 -17.12
CA LEU A 269 10.87 -10.04 -16.78
C LEU A 269 10.74 -11.25 -17.71
N ARG A 270 9.80 -11.20 -18.67
CA ARG A 270 9.49 -12.29 -19.62
C ARG A 270 9.19 -13.63 -18.91
N GLU A 271 8.62 -13.56 -17.71
CA GLU A 271 8.19 -14.75 -16.98
C GLU A 271 6.89 -15.29 -17.61
N PRO A 272 6.80 -16.59 -17.95
CA PRO A 272 5.63 -17.13 -18.62
C PRO A 272 4.42 -17.13 -17.69
N LEU A 273 3.32 -16.51 -18.12
CA LEU A 273 2.02 -16.62 -17.46
C LEU A 273 1.43 -18.00 -17.68
N GLY A 274 1.44 -18.84 -16.64
CA GLY A 274 0.76 -20.13 -16.69
C GLY A 274 -0.78 -19.95 -16.79
N ARG A 275 -1.50 -20.99 -17.24
CA ARG A 275 -2.97 -20.98 -17.39
C ARG A 275 -3.71 -20.42 -16.17
N ARG A 276 -3.26 -20.73 -14.96
CA ARG A 276 -3.87 -20.22 -13.71
C ARG A 276 -3.65 -18.72 -13.53
N GLY A 277 -2.50 -18.19 -13.92
CA GLY A 277 -2.23 -16.76 -13.90
C GLY A 277 -3.19 -16.03 -14.84
N VAL A 278 -3.39 -16.54 -16.04
CA VAL A 278 -4.36 -15.97 -17.02
C VAL A 278 -5.78 -15.99 -16.44
N VAL A 279 -6.24 -17.11 -15.89
CA VAL A 279 -7.57 -17.21 -15.25
C VAL A 279 -7.70 -16.24 -14.08
N GLY A 280 -6.68 -16.13 -13.24
CA GLY A 280 -6.67 -15.19 -12.12
C GLY A 280 -6.75 -13.73 -12.55
N VAL A 281 -6.01 -13.35 -13.60
CA VAL A 281 -6.11 -12.01 -14.22
C VAL A 281 -7.53 -11.74 -14.73
N LEU A 282 -8.11 -12.66 -15.49
CA LEU A 282 -9.47 -12.51 -16.02
C LEU A 282 -10.53 -12.38 -14.91
N LEU A 283 -10.44 -13.22 -13.87
CA LEU A 283 -11.36 -13.14 -12.72
C LEU A 283 -11.25 -11.81 -12.00
N THR A 284 -10.02 -11.31 -11.77
CA THR A 284 -9.82 -10.01 -11.11
C THR A 284 -10.42 -8.87 -11.92
N PHE A 285 -10.18 -8.80 -13.23
CA PHE A 285 -10.78 -7.76 -14.07
C PHE A 285 -12.30 -7.88 -14.17
N SER A 286 -12.85 -9.11 -14.22
CA SER A 286 -14.30 -9.34 -14.18
C SER A 286 -14.89 -8.87 -12.85
N GLY A 287 -14.20 -9.13 -11.73
CA GLY A 287 -14.61 -8.66 -10.41
C GLY A 287 -14.59 -7.14 -10.28
N ILE A 288 -13.55 -6.48 -10.80
CA ILE A 288 -13.46 -5.01 -10.87
C ILE A 288 -14.63 -4.46 -11.70
N ALA A 289 -14.88 -5.02 -12.87
CA ALA A 289 -16.00 -4.59 -13.71
C ALA A 289 -17.36 -4.76 -12.99
N CYS A 290 -17.56 -5.89 -12.29
CA CYS A 290 -18.76 -6.14 -11.51
C CYS A 290 -18.94 -5.10 -10.39
N MET A 291 -17.87 -4.71 -9.69
CA MET A 291 -17.92 -3.67 -8.66
C MET A 291 -18.26 -2.29 -9.21
N LEU A 292 -17.64 -1.92 -10.34
CA LEU A 292 -17.89 -0.63 -10.98
C LEU A 292 -19.32 -0.52 -11.52
N LEU A 293 -19.90 -1.64 -11.99
CA LEU A 293 -21.29 -1.74 -12.41
C LEU A 293 -22.28 -1.77 -11.24
N GLY A 294 -21.82 -2.12 -10.06
CA GLY A 294 -22.63 -2.26 -8.85
C GLY A 294 -22.94 -0.95 -8.12
N ARG A 295 -22.50 0.20 -8.64
CA ARG A 295 -22.94 1.49 -8.12
C ARG A 295 -24.46 1.58 -8.30
N ALA A 296 -25.19 1.57 -7.20
CA ALA A 296 -26.56 1.98 -7.22
C ALA A 296 -26.61 3.41 -7.80
N THR A 297 -27.40 3.61 -8.83
CA THR A 297 -27.91 4.95 -9.17
C THR A 297 -28.46 5.58 -7.89
N PRO A 298 -28.14 6.84 -7.61
CA PRO A 298 -28.62 7.55 -6.43
C PRO A 298 -30.11 7.46 -6.30
#